data_5d00a5abdbc8a88d80e4bf15ef55cbaf
#
_entry.id   5d00a5abdbc8a88d80e4bf15ef55cbaf
#
_cell.length_a   1.000
_cell.length_b   1.000
_cell.length_c   1.000
_cell.angle_alpha   90.00
_cell.angle_beta   90.00
_cell.angle_gamma   90.00
#
_symmetry.space_group_name_H-M   'P 1'
#
loop_
_entity.id
_entity.type
_entity.pdbx_description
1 polymer ?
#
loop_
_entity_poly.entity_id
_entity_poly.type
_entity_poly.pdbx_seq_one_letter_code
_entity_poly.pdbx_strand_id
1 'polypeptide(L)'
;IRLITKDINYNTDAAINEMSNKKLDKDLVNDYLRAIKENTARFTTMTNEILDVDSIDSASIKVYDDKYNIKLLLKKIVTLYSDECSKKGLTFRSDIASDLPEYLYGDNLGLKNVLISILDNSIKYTKEGYIELNVNTIIKNNIARLIITIEDSGVGISPDEMDSIFYKRKEEIDGSNMKSNLFTARKLITLMGGTIIPSSNYGNGTTMKIVLDQKIVEEANEKYNKYESFYDEKKILLVDDNISTEKIISKLIRDTNIKLDYVSLGKEALDRIRKGDKYDL
;
A
#
# COMPACT_ATOMS: atom_id res chain seq x y z
N ILE A 1 -3.05 -3.26 -20.89
CA ILE A 1 -3.04 -4.61 -20.28
C ILE A 1 -2.49 -5.64 -21.27
N ARG A 2 -3.13 -5.92 -22.40
CA ARG A 2 -2.72 -6.99 -23.35
C ARG A 2 -1.28 -6.87 -23.84
N LEU A 3 -0.77 -5.65 -24.02
CA LEU A 3 0.61 -5.42 -24.44
C LEU A 3 1.60 -5.75 -23.33
N ILE A 4 1.34 -5.28 -22.11
CA ILE A 4 2.20 -5.52 -20.93
C ILE A 4 2.25 -7.01 -20.61
N THR A 5 1.13 -7.73 -20.66
CA THR A 5 1.09 -9.18 -20.47
C THR A 5 1.93 -9.91 -21.52
N LYS A 6 1.89 -9.44 -22.77
CA LYS A 6 2.70 -9.99 -23.86
C LYS A 6 4.20 -9.78 -23.61
N ASP A 7 4.59 -8.59 -23.12
CA ASP A 7 5.98 -8.27 -22.81
C ASP A 7 6.49 -9.07 -21.59
N ILE A 8 5.66 -9.28 -20.57
CA ILE A 8 5.99 -10.14 -19.43
C ILE A 8 6.26 -11.56 -19.90
N ASN A 9 5.35 -12.14 -20.71
CA ASN A 9 5.49 -13.49 -21.21
C ASN A 9 6.74 -13.63 -22.08
N TYR A 10 6.99 -12.69 -23.01
CA TYR A 10 8.17 -12.68 -23.86
C TYR A 10 9.48 -12.70 -23.06
N ASN A 11 9.60 -11.79 -22.06
CA ASN A 11 10.80 -11.72 -21.22
C ASN A 11 10.95 -12.95 -20.32
N THR A 12 9.83 -13.55 -19.90
CA THR A 12 9.83 -14.79 -19.12
C THR A 12 10.37 -15.96 -19.97
N ASP A 13 9.82 -16.12 -21.18
CA ASP A 13 10.26 -17.17 -22.10
C ASP A 13 11.73 -16.99 -22.49
N ALA A 14 12.15 -15.74 -22.74
CA ALA A 14 13.54 -15.42 -23.05
C ALA A 14 14.49 -15.75 -21.89
N ALA A 15 14.13 -15.42 -20.66
CA ALA A 15 14.89 -15.74 -19.47
C ALA A 15 15.02 -17.28 -19.28
N ILE A 16 13.92 -18.01 -19.43
CA ILE A 16 13.90 -19.49 -19.32
C ILE A 16 14.79 -20.13 -20.40
N ASN A 17 14.71 -19.64 -21.63
CA ASN A 17 15.54 -20.14 -22.73
C ASN A 17 17.03 -19.89 -22.48
N GLU A 18 17.39 -18.69 -21.99
CA GLU A 18 18.78 -18.36 -21.67
C GLU A 18 19.31 -19.20 -20.51
N MET A 19 18.49 -19.47 -19.48
CA MET A 19 18.85 -20.36 -18.37
C MET A 19 19.09 -21.81 -18.81
N SER A 20 18.54 -22.21 -19.95
CA SER A 20 18.70 -23.54 -20.54
C SER A 20 19.94 -23.66 -21.43
N ASN A 21 20.61 -22.56 -21.73
CA ASN A 21 21.79 -22.53 -22.57
C ASN A 21 23.01 -23.17 -21.86
N LYS A 22 23.86 -23.88 -22.61
CA LYS A 22 25.11 -24.43 -22.09
C LYS A 22 26.10 -23.41 -21.59
N LYS A 23 26.01 -22.16 -22.09
CA LYS A 23 26.82 -21.02 -21.69
C LYS A 23 25.84 -19.91 -21.22
N LEU A 24 25.49 -19.97 -19.92
CA LEU A 24 24.56 -19.04 -19.31
C LEU A 24 25.13 -17.62 -19.27
N ASP A 25 24.41 -16.67 -19.84
CA ASP A 25 24.66 -15.24 -19.67
C ASP A 25 23.81 -14.70 -18.51
N LYS A 26 24.47 -14.53 -17.33
CA LYS A 26 23.80 -14.07 -16.12
C LYS A 26 23.31 -12.63 -16.22
N ASP A 27 24.02 -11.77 -16.95
CA ASP A 27 23.65 -10.36 -17.08
C ASP A 27 22.40 -10.23 -17.94
N LEU A 28 22.33 -10.99 -19.03
CA LEU A 28 21.16 -11.04 -19.90
C LEU A 28 19.93 -11.61 -19.16
N VAL A 29 20.08 -12.63 -18.34
CA VAL A 29 18.99 -13.14 -17.49
C VAL A 29 18.52 -12.09 -16.49
N ASN A 30 19.45 -11.36 -15.85
CA ASN A 30 19.11 -10.29 -14.92
C ASN A 30 18.35 -9.14 -15.62
N ASP A 31 18.69 -8.82 -16.85
CA ASP A 31 17.97 -7.80 -17.62
C ASP A 31 16.54 -8.23 -17.94
N TYR A 32 16.32 -9.49 -18.33
CA TYR A 32 14.97 -10.04 -18.51
C TYR A 32 14.17 -10.02 -17.19
N LEU A 33 14.76 -10.42 -16.07
CA LEU A 33 14.10 -10.41 -14.75
C LEU A 33 13.75 -8.98 -14.31
N ARG A 34 14.61 -8.00 -14.61
CA ARG A 34 14.33 -6.59 -14.35
C ARG A 34 13.15 -6.09 -15.18
N ALA A 35 13.14 -6.40 -16.48
CA ALA A 35 12.04 -6.06 -17.38
C ALA A 35 10.71 -6.69 -16.94
N ILE A 36 10.71 -7.95 -16.50
CA ILE A 36 9.55 -8.63 -15.92
C ILE A 36 9.05 -7.88 -14.69
N LYS A 37 9.94 -7.55 -13.75
CA LYS A 37 9.59 -6.82 -12.52
C LYS A 37 8.96 -5.45 -12.82
N GLU A 38 9.54 -4.69 -13.73
CA GLU A 38 9.02 -3.38 -14.14
C GLU A 38 7.65 -3.49 -14.82
N ASN A 39 7.48 -4.43 -15.75
CA ASN A 39 6.20 -4.65 -16.42
C ASN A 39 5.13 -5.19 -15.48
N THR A 40 5.50 -6.03 -14.50
CA THR A 40 4.58 -6.51 -13.47
C THR A 40 4.13 -5.36 -12.56
N ALA A 41 5.03 -4.46 -12.17
CA ALA A 41 4.68 -3.25 -11.42
C ALA A 41 3.70 -2.37 -12.20
N ARG A 42 3.97 -2.12 -13.50
CA ARG A 42 3.05 -1.39 -14.41
C ARG A 42 1.69 -2.08 -14.54
N PHE A 43 1.67 -3.41 -14.66
CA PHE A 43 0.43 -4.17 -14.75
C PHE A 43 -0.40 -4.03 -13.46
N THR A 44 0.24 -4.14 -12.30
CA THR A 44 -0.42 -3.98 -10.99
C THR A 44 -1.00 -2.58 -10.85
N THR A 45 -0.24 -1.54 -11.23
CA THR A 45 -0.72 -0.16 -11.23
C THR A 45 -1.95 0.00 -12.14
N MET A 46 -1.86 -0.46 -13.40
CA MET A 46 -2.99 -0.38 -14.36
C MET A 46 -4.21 -1.19 -13.90
N THR A 47 -4.00 -2.34 -13.28
CA THR A 47 -5.12 -3.16 -12.78
C THR A 47 -5.81 -2.48 -11.60
N ASN A 48 -5.04 -1.90 -10.69
CA ASN A 48 -5.58 -1.09 -9.60
C ASN A 48 -6.33 0.13 -10.14
N GLU A 49 -5.80 0.80 -11.16
CA GLU A 49 -6.45 1.93 -11.83
C GLU A 49 -7.77 1.55 -12.52
N ILE A 50 -7.83 0.38 -13.17
CA ILE A 50 -9.08 -0.11 -13.79
C ILE A 50 -10.10 -0.48 -12.71
N LEU A 51 -9.67 -1.15 -11.64
CA LEU A 51 -10.54 -1.46 -10.51
C LEU A 51 -11.03 -0.17 -9.81
N ASP A 52 -10.18 0.87 -9.76
CA ASP A 52 -10.56 2.19 -9.26
C ASP A 52 -11.51 2.93 -10.23
N VAL A 53 -11.39 2.76 -11.54
CA VAL A 53 -12.28 3.40 -12.55
C VAL A 53 -13.67 2.79 -12.56
N ASP A 54 -13.82 1.46 -12.47
CA ASP A 54 -15.13 0.79 -12.35
C ASP A 54 -15.77 1.04 -10.97
N SER A 55 -14.96 1.33 -9.94
CA SER A 55 -15.43 1.74 -8.61
C SER A 55 -15.86 3.21 -8.51
N ILE A 56 -15.60 4.02 -9.54
CA ILE A 56 -15.90 5.47 -9.57
C ILE A 56 -17.41 5.77 -9.79
N ASP A 57 -18.19 4.84 -10.26
CA ASP A 57 -19.66 4.91 -10.14
C ASP A 57 -20.05 4.65 -8.68
N SER A 58 -20.21 5.72 -7.96
CA SER A 58 -20.90 6.05 -6.69
C SER A 58 -21.17 4.95 -5.63
N ALA A 59 -20.92 3.67 -5.87
CA ALA A 59 -21.41 2.57 -5.04
C ALA A 59 -20.30 1.68 -4.41
N SER A 60 -19.01 1.83 -4.70
CA SER A 60 -18.05 0.77 -4.36
C SER A 60 -16.80 1.16 -3.56
N ILE A 61 -16.50 2.44 -3.29
CA ILE A 61 -15.45 2.75 -2.30
C ILE A 61 -16.04 2.50 -0.93
N LYS A 62 -15.60 1.42 -0.29
CA LYS A 62 -15.99 1.08 1.08
C LYS A 62 -14.87 1.47 2.04
N VAL A 63 -15.25 2.06 3.16
CA VAL A 63 -14.37 2.30 4.30
C VAL A 63 -14.44 1.07 5.20
N TYR A 64 -13.29 0.54 5.59
CA TYR A 64 -13.18 -0.62 6.47
C TYR A 64 -12.51 -0.20 7.77
N ASP A 65 -13.33 0.16 8.75
CA ASP A 65 -12.82 0.55 10.06
C ASP A 65 -12.40 -0.67 10.87
N ASP A 66 -11.15 -0.65 11.33
CA ASP A 66 -10.60 -1.65 12.22
C ASP A 66 -9.62 -0.99 13.21
N LYS A 67 -9.24 -1.71 14.26
CA LYS A 67 -8.16 -1.31 15.17
C LYS A 67 -6.83 -1.40 14.42
N TYR A 68 -6.04 -0.32 14.43
CA TYR A 68 -4.73 -0.31 13.83
C TYR A 68 -3.72 0.54 14.61
N ASN A 69 -2.44 0.25 14.42
CA ASN A 69 -1.35 1.01 15.01
C ASN A 69 -0.93 2.15 14.06
N ILE A 70 -1.33 3.38 14.40
CA ILE A 70 -1.02 4.59 13.61
C ILE A 70 0.47 4.90 13.59
N LYS A 71 1.20 4.68 14.72
CA LYS A 71 2.64 4.94 14.79
C LYS A 71 3.41 4.02 13.83
N LEU A 72 2.99 2.75 13.75
CA LEU A 72 3.59 1.79 12.82
C LEU A 72 3.29 2.15 11.35
N LEU A 73 2.07 2.59 11.06
CA LEU A 73 1.72 3.08 9.72
C LEU A 73 2.62 4.25 9.31
N LEU A 74 2.70 5.28 10.16
CA LEU A 74 3.52 6.47 9.89
C LEU A 74 5.00 6.15 9.78
N LYS A 75 5.52 5.27 10.63
CA LYS A 75 6.93 4.80 10.54
C LYS A 75 7.22 4.17 9.18
N LYS A 76 6.33 3.33 8.66
CA LYS A 76 6.48 2.72 7.33
C LYS A 76 6.46 3.77 6.21
N ILE A 77 5.56 4.76 6.30
CA ILE A 77 5.48 5.87 5.35
C ILE A 77 6.77 6.70 5.38
N VAL A 78 7.22 7.10 6.56
CA VAL A 78 8.46 7.89 6.73
C VAL A 78 9.67 7.15 6.14
N THR A 79 9.83 5.86 6.44
CA THR A 79 10.94 5.06 5.89
C THR A 79 10.88 5.01 4.37
N LEU A 80 9.71 4.71 3.79
CA LEU A 80 9.54 4.60 2.35
C LEU A 80 9.89 5.92 1.64
N TYR A 81 9.35 7.04 2.12
CA TYR A 81 9.50 8.33 1.44
C TYR A 81 10.83 9.01 1.73
N SER A 82 11.49 8.71 2.85
CA SER A 82 12.89 9.09 3.09
C SER A 82 13.81 8.48 2.02
N ASP A 83 13.62 7.19 1.70
CA ASP A 83 14.40 6.50 0.67
C ASP A 83 14.08 7.03 -0.74
N GLU A 84 12.81 7.24 -1.07
CA GLU A 84 12.39 7.75 -2.39
C GLU A 84 12.87 9.19 -2.63
N CYS A 85 12.77 10.06 -1.64
CA CYS A 85 13.29 11.43 -1.72
C CYS A 85 14.82 11.45 -1.88
N SER A 86 15.53 10.61 -1.11
CA SER A 86 16.99 10.49 -1.19
C SER A 86 17.44 10.08 -2.60
N LYS A 87 16.78 9.11 -3.24
CA LYS A 87 17.07 8.69 -4.62
C LYS A 87 16.89 9.82 -5.63
N LYS A 88 15.99 10.77 -5.34
CA LYS A 88 15.69 11.93 -6.20
C LYS A 88 16.51 13.18 -5.84
N GLY A 89 17.35 13.11 -4.79
CA GLY A 89 18.13 14.25 -4.29
C GLY A 89 17.30 15.27 -3.51
N LEU A 90 16.11 14.88 -3.03
CA LEU A 90 15.26 15.71 -2.19
C LEU A 90 15.51 15.45 -0.70
N THR A 91 15.28 16.47 0.14
CA THR A 91 15.30 16.31 1.58
C THR A 91 13.92 15.91 2.08
N PHE A 92 13.80 14.77 2.78
CA PHE A 92 12.58 14.40 3.49
C PHE A 92 12.69 14.74 4.97
N ARG A 93 11.68 15.41 5.51
CA ARG A 93 11.57 15.75 6.94
C ARG A 93 10.28 15.17 7.50
N SER A 94 10.30 14.75 8.77
CA SER A 94 9.07 14.31 9.44
C SER A 94 9.08 14.75 10.89
N ASP A 95 7.94 15.29 11.35
CA ASP A 95 7.67 15.59 12.74
C ASP A 95 6.34 14.95 13.13
N ILE A 96 6.39 14.03 14.10
CA ILE A 96 5.24 13.26 14.57
C ILE A 96 5.08 13.54 16.06
N ALA A 97 3.92 14.07 16.43
CA ALA A 97 3.60 14.41 17.81
C ALA A 97 3.84 13.23 18.77
N SER A 98 4.54 13.48 19.86
CA SER A 98 4.88 12.45 20.85
C SER A 98 3.68 11.88 21.58
N ASP A 99 2.61 12.69 21.73
CA ASP A 99 1.34 12.36 22.36
C ASP A 99 0.34 11.67 21.43
N LEU A 100 0.76 11.35 20.18
CA LEU A 100 -0.07 10.58 19.25
C LEU A 100 -0.42 9.23 19.87
N PRO A 101 -1.71 8.85 19.97
CA PRO A 101 -2.13 7.54 20.45
C PRO A 101 -1.51 6.43 19.61
N GLU A 102 -1.25 5.29 20.23
CA GLU A 102 -0.66 4.15 19.50
C GLU A 102 -1.71 3.44 18.64
N TYR A 103 -2.91 3.22 19.18
CA TYR A 103 -3.97 2.50 18.49
C TYR A 103 -5.18 3.40 18.26
N LEU A 104 -5.65 3.40 17.02
CA LEU A 104 -6.87 4.08 16.58
C LEU A 104 -7.83 3.08 15.95
N TYR A 105 -9.10 3.45 15.86
CA TYR A 105 -10.14 2.72 15.15
C TYR A 105 -10.54 3.52 13.91
N GLY A 106 -10.32 2.96 12.73
CA GLY A 106 -10.58 3.60 11.44
C GLY A 106 -9.98 2.80 10.28
N ASP A 107 -10.08 3.33 9.07
CA ASP A 107 -9.56 2.68 7.86
C ASP A 107 -8.06 2.96 7.67
N ASN A 108 -7.26 2.01 8.15
CA ASN A 108 -5.79 2.03 7.99
C ASN A 108 -5.36 2.05 6.51
N LEU A 109 -6.00 1.22 5.68
CA LEU A 109 -5.65 1.12 4.25
C LEU A 109 -6.05 2.38 3.49
N GLY A 110 -7.24 2.91 3.76
CA GLY A 110 -7.71 4.16 3.20
C GLY A 110 -6.79 5.32 3.56
N LEU A 111 -6.43 5.48 4.85
CA LEU A 111 -5.51 6.53 5.29
C LEU A 111 -4.12 6.37 4.64
N LYS A 112 -3.58 5.15 4.59
CA LYS A 112 -2.32 4.86 3.90
C LYS A 112 -2.35 5.30 2.45
N ASN A 113 -3.40 4.95 1.71
CA ASN A 113 -3.54 5.28 0.28
C ASN A 113 -3.63 6.79 0.06
N VAL A 114 -4.32 7.51 0.95
CA VAL A 114 -4.38 8.98 0.92
C VAL A 114 -2.99 9.60 1.10
N LEU A 115 -2.24 9.16 2.12
CA LEU A 115 -0.89 9.69 2.38
C LEU A 115 0.06 9.41 1.21
N ILE A 116 0.04 8.19 0.67
CA ILE A 116 0.83 7.80 -0.51
C ILE A 116 0.48 8.69 -1.70
N SER A 117 -0.81 8.88 -1.99
CA SER A 117 -1.27 9.69 -3.12
C SER A 117 -0.76 11.14 -3.06
N ILE A 118 -0.75 11.74 -1.87
CA ILE A 118 -0.27 13.13 -1.68
C ILE A 118 1.26 13.18 -1.76
N LEU A 119 1.97 12.26 -1.10
CA LEU A 119 3.42 12.22 -1.09
C LEU A 119 4.02 11.91 -2.47
N ASP A 120 3.39 11.03 -3.25
CA ASP A 120 3.79 10.75 -4.64
C ASP A 120 3.67 12.00 -5.52
N ASN A 121 2.59 12.78 -5.33
CA ASN A 121 2.44 14.06 -6.01
C ASN A 121 3.53 15.06 -5.58
N SER A 122 3.81 15.16 -4.29
CA SER A 122 4.87 16.03 -3.78
C SER A 122 6.23 15.68 -4.37
N ILE A 123 6.60 14.38 -4.40
CA ILE A 123 7.82 13.93 -5.07
C ILE A 123 7.82 14.27 -6.55
N LYS A 124 6.69 14.07 -7.23
CA LYS A 124 6.58 14.32 -8.67
C LYS A 124 6.82 15.77 -9.03
N TYR A 125 6.23 16.68 -8.29
CA TYR A 125 6.21 18.10 -8.62
C TYR A 125 7.33 18.91 -7.94
N THR A 126 8.16 18.27 -7.11
CA THR A 126 9.36 18.87 -6.52
C THR A 126 10.61 18.37 -7.27
N LYS A 127 11.34 19.29 -7.88
CA LYS A 127 12.60 18.97 -8.58
C LYS A 127 13.80 19.05 -7.64
N GLU A 128 13.83 20.06 -6.79
CA GLU A 128 14.87 20.34 -5.81
C GLU A 128 14.24 20.88 -4.53
N GLY A 129 14.87 20.65 -3.38
CA GLY A 129 14.41 21.16 -2.09
C GLY A 129 13.92 20.05 -1.16
N TYR A 130 12.70 20.19 -0.59
CA TYR A 130 12.25 19.31 0.47
C TYR A 130 10.79 18.92 0.37
N ILE A 131 10.47 17.83 1.07
CA ILE A 131 9.12 17.39 1.40
C ILE A 131 9.05 17.17 2.91
N GLU A 132 8.01 17.69 3.56
CA GLU A 132 7.84 17.61 5.00
C GLU A 132 6.49 17.00 5.37
N LEU A 133 6.52 16.02 6.28
CA LEU A 133 5.34 15.36 6.83
C LEU A 133 5.22 15.70 8.31
N ASN A 134 4.22 16.49 8.69
CA ASN A 134 3.92 16.83 10.07
C ASN A 134 2.61 16.17 10.51
N VAL A 135 2.63 15.49 11.65
CA VAL A 135 1.46 14.83 12.22
C VAL A 135 1.26 15.32 13.64
N ASN A 136 0.19 16.09 13.84
CA ASN A 136 -0.25 16.57 15.14
C ASN A 136 -1.56 15.92 15.54
N THR A 137 -1.86 15.91 16.83
CA THR A 137 -3.12 15.36 17.35
C THR A 137 -3.74 16.29 18.41
N ILE A 138 -5.07 16.31 18.46
CA ILE A 138 -5.83 16.92 19.55
C ILE A 138 -6.74 15.84 20.12
N ILE A 139 -6.54 15.50 21.39
CA ILE A 139 -7.29 14.44 22.05
C ILE A 139 -8.42 15.05 22.88
N LYS A 140 -9.64 14.60 22.61
CA LYS A 140 -10.84 14.99 23.39
C LYS A 140 -11.87 13.85 23.41
N ASN A 141 -12.39 13.51 24.56
CA ASN A 141 -13.47 12.51 24.72
C ASN A 141 -13.18 11.17 24.01
N ASN A 142 -11.97 10.64 24.17
CA ASN A 142 -11.51 9.40 23.52
C ASN A 142 -11.51 9.44 21.99
N ILE A 143 -11.49 10.65 21.43
CA ILE A 143 -11.31 10.91 20.00
C ILE A 143 -9.97 11.62 19.79
N ALA A 144 -9.17 11.10 18.88
CA ALA A 144 -7.96 11.75 18.36
C ALA A 144 -8.33 12.47 17.06
N ARG A 145 -8.26 13.80 17.06
CA ARG A 145 -8.26 14.58 15.84
C ARG A 145 -6.87 14.62 15.28
N LEU A 146 -6.65 13.88 14.20
CA LEU A 146 -5.41 13.89 13.46
C LEU A 146 -5.36 15.12 12.56
N ILE A 147 -4.26 15.84 12.63
CA ILE A 147 -3.93 16.98 11.76
C ILE A 147 -2.63 16.61 11.06
N ILE A 148 -2.75 16.11 9.82
CA ILE A 148 -1.61 15.68 9.02
C ILE A 148 -1.35 16.73 7.95
N THR A 149 -0.15 17.26 7.92
CA THR A 149 0.27 18.27 6.95
C THR A 149 1.42 17.71 6.13
N ILE A 150 1.26 17.72 4.81
CA ILE A 150 2.32 17.40 3.86
C ILE A 150 2.63 18.66 3.07
N GLU A 151 3.86 19.12 3.18
CA GLU A 151 4.38 20.31 2.52
C GLU A 151 5.49 19.94 1.56
N ASP A 152 5.49 20.52 0.38
CA ASP A 152 6.55 20.40 -0.59
C ASP A 152 7.02 21.78 -1.06
N SER A 153 8.28 21.88 -1.43
CA SER A 153 8.91 23.06 -2.02
C SER A 153 8.86 23.04 -3.55
N GLY A 154 7.88 22.38 -4.14
CA GLY A 154 7.74 22.20 -5.57
C GLY A 154 7.25 23.44 -6.33
N VAL A 155 6.80 23.23 -7.55
CA VAL A 155 6.33 24.30 -8.43
C VAL A 155 5.04 24.98 -7.96
N GLY A 156 4.35 24.40 -6.97
CA GLY A 156 3.06 24.88 -6.52
C GLY A 156 1.94 24.63 -7.52
N ILE A 157 0.75 25.10 -7.17
CA ILE A 157 -0.48 24.97 -7.97
C ILE A 157 -0.94 26.38 -8.35
N SER A 158 -1.24 26.58 -9.63
CA SER A 158 -1.76 27.86 -10.08
C SER A 158 -3.18 28.12 -9.53
N PRO A 159 -3.59 29.39 -9.34
CA PRO A 159 -4.94 29.73 -8.88
C PRO A 159 -6.04 29.10 -9.76
N ASP A 160 -5.84 29.06 -11.08
CA ASP A 160 -6.80 28.49 -12.03
C ASP A 160 -6.93 26.98 -11.91
N GLU A 161 -5.90 26.29 -11.42
CA GLU A 161 -5.91 24.85 -11.23
C GLU A 161 -6.37 24.44 -9.82
N MET A 162 -6.26 25.33 -8.83
CA MET A 162 -6.55 25.04 -7.42
C MET A 162 -7.95 24.44 -7.22
N ASP A 163 -8.96 24.99 -7.88
CA ASP A 163 -10.34 24.50 -7.76
C ASP A 163 -10.53 23.15 -8.45
N SER A 164 -9.66 22.79 -9.39
CA SER A 164 -9.80 21.60 -10.23
C SER A 164 -8.92 20.42 -9.82
N ILE A 165 -7.97 20.57 -8.88
CA ILE A 165 -7.03 19.50 -8.49
C ILE A 165 -7.70 18.23 -7.95
N PHE A 166 -8.90 18.38 -7.38
CA PHE A 166 -9.69 17.29 -6.85
C PHE A 166 -10.82 16.83 -7.78
N TYR A 167 -10.87 17.32 -9.03
CA TYR A 167 -11.88 16.90 -9.99
C TYR A 167 -11.26 16.05 -11.09
N LYS A 168 -12.03 15.07 -11.56
CA LYS A 168 -11.66 14.24 -12.70
C LYS A 168 -11.81 15.04 -13.98
N ARG A 169 -10.72 15.35 -14.70
CA ARG A 169 -10.81 15.97 -16.02
C ARG A 169 -11.24 14.93 -17.07
N LYS A 170 -12.25 15.28 -17.90
CA LYS A 170 -12.76 14.42 -18.99
C LYS A 170 -11.73 14.09 -20.08
N GLU A 171 -10.61 14.82 -20.16
CA GLU A 171 -9.65 14.75 -21.26
C GLU A 171 -8.48 13.75 -21.02
N GLU A 172 -8.46 13.04 -19.91
CA GLU A 172 -7.38 12.09 -19.56
C GLU A 172 -7.68 10.64 -19.96
N ILE A 173 -8.35 10.46 -21.11
CA ILE A 173 -8.50 9.13 -21.76
C ILE A 173 -7.19 8.68 -22.43
N ASP A 174 -6.22 9.58 -22.58
CA ASP A 174 -4.91 9.30 -23.16
C ASP A 174 -3.86 9.06 -22.07
N GLY A 175 -3.84 7.86 -21.53
CA GLY A 175 -2.63 7.15 -21.04
C GLY A 175 -1.73 7.78 -19.99
N SER A 176 -1.96 8.99 -19.48
CA SER A 176 -1.17 9.61 -18.40
C SER A 176 -1.95 9.66 -17.09
N ASN A 177 -1.94 8.56 -16.41
CA ASN A 177 -2.74 8.16 -15.24
C ASN A 177 -2.47 8.90 -13.92
N MET A 178 -2.18 10.19 -13.89
CA MET A 178 -1.58 10.76 -12.68
C MET A 178 -2.41 11.82 -11.93
N LYS A 179 -3.57 12.20 -12.44
CA LYS A 179 -4.46 13.16 -11.75
C LYS A 179 -5.65 12.52 -11.02
N SER A 180 -5.85 11.22 -11.21
CA SER A 180 -6.88 10.41 -10.55
C SER A 180 -6.66 10.28 -9.03
N ASN A 181 -5.41 10.30 -8.57
CA ASN A 181 -5.05 9.97 -7.20
C ASN A 181 -5.56 10.97 -6.15
N LEU A 182 -5.51 12.29 -6.41
CA LEU A 182 -6.00 13.30 -5.44
C LEU A 182 -7.53 13.31 -5.34
N PHE A 183 -8.24 13.05 -6.43
CA PHE A 183 -9.69 12.88 -6.41
C PHE A 183 -10.09 11.70 -5.51
N THR A 184 -9.44 10.55 -5.68
CA THR A 184 -9.66 9.35 -4.87
C THR A 184 -9.28 9.60 -3.41
N ALA A 185 -8.16 10.27 -3.14
CA ALA A 185 -7.73 10.65 -1.80
C ALA A 185 -8.77 11.53 -1.09
N ARG A 186 -9.29 12.56 -1.78
CA ARG A 186 -10.35 13.42 -1.22
C ARG A 186 -11.62 12.62 -0.92
N LYS A 187 -12.04 11.75 -1.84
CA LYS A 187 -13.23 10.92 -1.66
C LYS A 187 -13.08 9.97 -0.47
N LEU A 188 -11.94 9.29 -0.33
CA LEU A 188 -11.64 8.43 0.82
C LEU A 188 -11.70 9.19 2.14
N ILE A 189 -10.99 10.31 2.26
CA ILE A 189 -11.00 11.14 3.47
C ILE A 189 -12.41 11.63 3.81
N THR A 190 -13.19 12.03 2.80
CA THR A 190 -14.58 12.45 3.00
C THR A 190 -15.46 11.30 3.52
N LEU A 191 -15.30 10.10 2.96
CA LEU A 191 -16.01 8.89 3.43
C LEU A 191 -15.62 8.49 4.86
N MET A 192 -14.37 8.75 5.24
CA MET A 192 -13.86 8.56 6.61
C MET A 192 -14.30 9.67 7.58
N GLY A 193 -15.09 10.65 7.11
CA GLY A 193 -15.56 11.79 7.93
C GLY A 193 -14.54 12.91 8.10
N GLY A 194 -13.44 12.90 7.33
CA GLY A 194 -12.40 13.91 7.35
C GLY A 194 -12.47 14.92 6.20
N THR A 195 -11.44 15.75 6.10
CA THR A 195 -11.29 16.73 5.02
C THR A 195 -9.83 16.90 4.60
N ILE A 196 -9.62 17.27 3.33
CA ILE A 196 -8.32 17.69 2.79
C ILE A 196 -8.43 19.14 2.38
N ILE A 197 -7.50 19.96 2.86
CA ILE A 197 -7.45 21.40 2.62
C ILE A 197 -6.12 21.69 1.90
N PRO A 198 -6.15 22.05 0.61
CA PRO A 198 -4.96 22.47 -0.11
C PRO A 198 -4.66 23.94 0.17
N SER A 199 -3.38 24.28 0.20
CA SER A 199 -2.87 25.65 0.19
C SER A 199 -1.61 25.68 -0.67
N SER A 200 -1.53 26.56 -1.64
CA SER A 200 -0.36 26.62 -2.52
C SER A 200 -0.16 28.05 -3.01
N ASN A 201 1.12 28.39 -3.17
CA ASN A 201 1.54 29.60 -3.87
C ASN A 201 2.35 29.16 -5.08
N TYR A 202 1.89 29.49 -6.27
CA TYR A 202 2.61 29.14 -7.50
C TYR A 202 4.07 29.63 -7.46
N GLY A 203 5.01 28.71 -7.68
CA GLY A 203 6.44 28.94 -7.53
C GLY A 203 7.03 28.67 -6.13
N ASN A 204 6.19 28.45 -5.10
CA ASN A 204 6.65 28.30 -3.71
C ASN A 204 6.16 27.02 -3.03
N GLY A 205 5.70 26.03 -3.82
CA GLY A 205 5.29 24.73 -3.31
C GLY A 205 3.82 24.61 -2.91
N THR A 206 3.49 23.46 -2.33
CA THR A 206 2.12 23.10 -1.96
C THR A 206 2.08 22.53 -0.55
N THR A 207 1.05 22.86 0.19
CA THR A 207 0.71 22.30 1.49
C THR A 207 -0.66 21.61 1.41
N MET A 208 -0.70 20.31 1.70
CA MET A 208 -1.93 19.54 1.83
C MET A 208 -2.17 19.24 3.31
N LYS A 209 -3.26 19.75 3.87
CA LYS A 209 -3.65 19.54 5.26
C LYS A 209 -4.84 18.60 5.34
N ILE A 210 -4.67 17.46 6.02
CA ILE A 210 -5.72 16.50 6.31
C ILE A 210 -6.18 16.70 7.75
N VAL A 211 -7.48 16.72 7.97
CA VAL A 211 -8.09 16.69 9.31
C VAL A 211 -9.03 15.51 9.37
N LEU A 212 -8.79 14.60 10.33
CA LEU A 212 -9.53 13.35 10.46
C LEU A 212 -9.72 13.01 11.94
N ASP A 213 -10.94 12.77 12.36
CA ASP A 213 -11.27 12.33 13.72
C ASP A 213 -11.34 10.80 13.75
N GLN A 214 -10.62 10.18 14.69
CA GLN A 214 -10.65 8.74 14.90
C GLN A 214 -10.76 8.40 16.39
N LYS A 215 -11.46 7.32 16.68
CA LYS A 215 -11.61 6.84 18.06
C LYS A 215 -10.28 6.25 18.56
N ILE A 216 -9.88 6.64 19.78
CA ILE A 216 -8.75 6.03 20.47
C ILE A 216 -9.20 4.66 20.99
N VAL A 217 -8.37 3.65 20.76
CA VAL A 217 -8.59 2.29 21.29
C VAL A 217 -7.45 1.99 22.24
N GLU A 218 -7.76 1.76 23.50
CA GLU A 218 -6.76 1.31 24.46
C GLU A 218 -6.25 -0.08 24.07
N GLU A 219 -5.00 -0.34 24.36
CA GLU A 219 -4.45 -1.68 24.29
C GLU A 219 -5.16 -2.51 25.35
N ALA A 220 -6.20 -3.24 24.96
CA ALA A 220 -6.79 -4.23 25.86
C ALA A 220 -5.71 -5.29 26.07
N ASN A 221 -5.06 -5.25 27.22
CA ASN A 221 -4.03 -6.19 27.69
C ASN A 221 -4.49 -7.68 27.70
N GLU A 222 -5.71 -7.96 27.24
CA GLU A 222 -6.30 -9.30 27.29
C GLU A 222 -6.39 -10.03 25.95
N LYS A 223 -6.14 -9.35 24.79
CA LYS A 223 -6.35 -10.01 23.49
C LYS A 223 -5.09 -10.41 22.72
N TYR A 224 -3.96 -9.79 22.99
CA TYR A 224 -2.71 -10.20 22.31
C TYR A 224 -2.22 -11.55 22.80
N ASN A 225 -2.33 -11.84 24.11
CA ASN A 225 -2.06 -13.19 24.64
C ASN A 225 -3.07 -14.24 24.14
N LYS A 226 -4.29 -13.82 23.72
CA LYS A 226 -5.30 -14.75 23.22
C LYS A 226 -5.04 -15.14 21.77
N TYR A 227 -4.42 -14.27 20.96
CA TYR A 227 -4.01 -14.62 19.60
C TYR A 227 -2.73 -15.46 19.59
N GLU A 228 -1.73 -15.14 20.42
CA GLU A 228 -0.55 -16.02 20.58
C GLU A 228 -0.95 -17.41 21.08
N SER A 229 -1.82 -17.51 22.08
CA SER A 229 -2.33 -18.81 22.56
C SER A 229 -3.31 -19.49 21.59
N PHE A 230 -4.01 -18.71 20.73
CA PHE A 230 -4.94 -19.27 19.75
C PHE A 230 -4.23 -19.95 18.58
N TYR A 231 -3.01 -19.49 18.23
CA TYR A 231 -2.19 -20.07 17.17
C TYR A 231 -1.12 -21.03 17.70
N ASP A 232 -0.98 -21.18 19.00
CA ASP A 232 -0.10 -22.19 19.60
C ASP A 232 -0.59 -23.60 19.23
N GLU A 233 0.32 -24.38 18.63
CA GLU A 233 0.10 -25.77 18.22
C GLU A 233 -0.98 -26.00 17.16
N LYS A 234 -1.39 -24.98 16.39
CA LYS A 234 -2.33 -25.16 15.28
C LYS A 234 -1.69 -25.94 14.14
N LYS A 235 -2.48 -26.81 13.53
CA LYS A 235 -2.05 -27.63 12.38
C LYS A 235 -2.86 -27.26 11.14
N ILE A 236 -2.17 -26.85 10.09
CA ILE A 236 -2.77 -26.42 8.82
C ILE A 236 -2.47 -27.46 7.74
N LEU A 237 -3.49 -27.82 6.94
CA LEU A 237 -3.31 -28.60 5.72
C LEU A 237 -3.39 -27.70 4.49
N LEU A 238 -2.26 -27.47 3.85
CA LEU A 238 -2.20 -26.73 2.59
C LEU A 238 -2.33 -27.71 1.41
N VAL A 239 -3.34 -27.47 0.56
CA VAL A 239 -3.59 -28.26 -0.65
C VAL A 239 -3.42 -27.32 -1.85
N ASP A 240 -2.32 -27.47 -2.59
CA ASP A 240 -2.01 -26.64 -3.74
C ASP A 240 -1.05 -27.38 -4.67
N ASP A 241 -1.27 -27.36 -5.97
CA ASP A 241 -0.40 -28.01 -6.95
C ASP A 241 0.90 -27.23 -7.21
N ASN A 242 0.96 -25.97 -6.75
CA ASN A 242 2.13 -25.11 -6.88
C ASN A 242 3.00 -25.12 -5.61
N ILE A 243 4.14 -25.77 -5.68
CA ILE A 243 5.11 -25.85 -4.58
C ILE A 243 5.63 -24.48 -4.10
N SER A 244 5.48 -23.44 -4.92
CA SER A 244 5.85 -22.08 -4.52
C SER A 244 4.92 -21.53 -3.46
N THR A 245 3.65 -21.95 -3.44
CA THR A 245 2.66 -21.58 -2.42
C THR A 245 3.08 -22.13 -1.05
N GLU A 246 3.53 -23.38 -1.00
CA GLU A 246 4.07 -23.97 0.23
C GLU A 246 5.25 -23.16 0.79
N LYS A 247 6.21 -22.77 -0.05
CA LYS A 247 7.37 -21.97 0.36
C LYS A 247 6.98 -20.58 0.88
N ILE A 248 5.97 -19.95 0.26
CA ILE A 248 5.47 -18.64 0.70
C ILE A 248 4.78 -18.76 2.06
N ILE A 249 3.87 -19.73 2.22
CA ILE A 249 3.15 -19.95 3.47
C ILE A 249 4.11 -20.35 4.59
N SER A 250 5.03 -21.28 4.34
CA SER A 250 6.06 -21.67 5.33
C SER A 250 6.89 -20.48 5.80
N LYS A 251 7.21 -19.54 4.89
CA LYS A 251 7.95 -18.33 5.25
C LYS A 251 7.10 -17.35 6.09
N LEU A 252 5.79 -17.25 5.81
CA LEU A 252 4.87 -16.37 6.54
C LEU A 252 4.63 -16.85 7.97
N ILE A 253 4.56 -18.18 8.19
CA ILE A 253 4.28 -18.77 9.52
C ILE A 253 5.55 -19.16 10.29
N ARG A 254 6.74 -18.88 9.74
CA ARG A 254 8.04 -19.30 10.28
C ARG A 254 8.26 -18.91 11.74
N ASP A 255 7.79 -17.73 12.11
CA ASP A 255 7.96 -17.16 13.47
C ASP A 255 6.74 -17.46 14.39
N THR A 256 5.91 -18.45 14.00
CA THR A 256 4.76 -18.95 14.77
C THR A 256 4.95 -20.42 15.12
N ASN A 257 4.14 -20.93 16.08
CA ASN A 257 4.13 -22.36 16.44
C ASN A 257 3.17 -23.19 15.55
N ILE A 258 2.75 -22.65 14.41
CA ILE A 258 1.84 -23.31 13.47
C ILE A 258 2.59 -24.42 12.71
N LYS A 259 2.02 -25.62 12.69
CA LYS A 259 2.53 -26.75 11.89
C LYS A 259 1.84 -26.76 10.52
N LEU A 260 2.60 -26.74 9.44
CA LEU A 260 2.10 -26.83 8.08
C LEU A 260 2.35 -28.22 7.51
N ASP A 261 1.28 -28.92 7.13
CA ASP A 261 1.34 -30.08 6.27
C ASP A 261 0.97 -29.65 4.85
N TYR A 262 1.75 -30.06 3.86
CA TYR A 262 1.53 -29.77 2.45
C TYR A 262 1.19 -31.05 1.68
N VAL A 263 0.24 -30.94 0.76
CA VAL A 263 -0.06 -31.96 -0.27
C VAL A 263 -0.37 -31.28 -1.60
N SER A 264 0.08 -31.88 -2.69
CA SER A 264 -0.12 -31.31 -4.03
C SER A 264 -1.48 -31.67 -4.66
N LEU A 265 -2.16 -32.69 -4.12
CA LEU A 265 -3.40 -33.23 -4.69
C LEU A 265 -4.51 -33.32 -3.64
N GLY A 266 -5.71 -32.88 -4.01
CA GLY A 266 -6.88 -32.99 -3.13
C GLY A 266 -7.20 -34.44 -2.71
N LYS A 267 -6.83 -35.45 -3.50
CA LYS A 267 -6.98 -36.85 -3.13
C LYS A 267 -6.11 -37.22 -1.94
N GLU A 268 -4.86 -36.77 -1.89
CA GLU A 268 -3.96 -37.00 -0.77
C GLU A 268 -4.47 -36.32 0.51
N ALA A 269 -5.04 -35.13 0.39
CA ALA A 269 -5.67 -34.43 1.49
C ALA A 269 -6.84 -35.25 2.09
N LEU A 270 -7.71 -35.76 1.23
CA LEU A 270 -8.83 -36.62 1.64
C LEU A 270 -8.35 -37.91 2.30
N ASP A 271 -7.29 -38.53 1.78
CA ASP A 271 -6.72 -39.77 2.35
C ASP A 271 -6.12 -39.54 3.75
N ARG A 272 -5.47 -38.38 3.99
CA ARG A 272 -4.97 -38.00 5.32
C ARG A 272 -6.11 -37.80 6.32
N ILE A 273 -7.16 -37.06 5.93
CA ILE A 273 -8.34 -36.82 6.78
C ILE A 273 -9.04 -38.17 7.09
N ARG A 274 -9.19 -39.05 6.11
CA ARG A 274 -9.79 -40.40 6.31
C ARG A 274 -8.96 -41.31 7.21
N LYS A 275 -7.64 -41.14 7.26
CA LYS A 275 -6.74 -41.85 8.18
C LYS A 275 -6.81 -41.29 9.61
N GLY A 276 -7.56 -40.19 9.83
CA GLY A 276 -7.77 -39.61 11.14
C GLY A 276 -6.88 -38.43 11.48
N ASP A 277 -6.10 -37.90 10.52
CA ASP A 277 -5.35 -36.68 10.73
C ASP A 277 -6.31 -35.52 10.98
N LYS A 278 -6.04 -34.75 12.02
CA LYS A 278 -6.83 -33.56 12.40
C LYS A 278 -6.08 -32.31 12.04
N TYR A 279 -6.79 -31.37 11.44
CA TYR A 279 -6.29 -30.05 11.08
C TYR A 279 -7.23 -28.99 11.64
N ASP A 280 -6.68 -27.81 11.93
CA ASP A 280 -7.45 -26.65 12.41
C ASP A 280 -7.90 -25.79 11.24
N LEU A 281 -7.18 -25.87 10.08
CA LEU A 281 -7.49 -25.21 8.81
C LEU A 281 -7.00 -26.04 7.64
#